data_3861e5551a354dcedd0bfdd54b3d93b3
#
_entry.id   3861e5551a354dcedd0bfdd54b3d93b3
#
_cell.length_a   1.000
_cell.length_b   1.000
_cell.length_c   1.000
_cell.angle_alpha   90.00
_cell.angle_beta   90.00
_cell.angle_gamma   90.00
#
_symmetry.space_group_name_H-M   'P 1'
#
loop_
_entity.id
_entity.type
_entity.pdbx_description
1 polymer ?
#
loop_
_entity_poly.entity_id
_entity_poly.type
_entity_poly.pdbx_seq_one_letter_code
_entity_poly.pdbx_strand_id
1 'polypeptide(L)'
;MKLFAAVLLLAMPACANRGGSASTSADSTAVVSAANEYCRAWMRGDTAAALGFISDDIRILIQGVADVNGKEAARKLFLEEMATYQIPSLTLKQQDVIVSGNHVITAGIWEETLIPKKEGPPIHGKGRFMTIWRKEGTTWRIVRYMLNDLEVPKS
;
A
#
# COMPACT_ATOMS: atom_id res chain seq x y z
N MET A 1 48.21 -11.58 57.11
CA MET A 1 47.07 -10.86 56.68
C MET A 1 47.02 -10.93 55.16
N LYS A 2 46.23 -11.83 54.58
CA LYS A 2 46.06 -11.99 53.08
C LYS A 2 44.70 -11.49 52.70
N LEU A 3 44.66 -10.37 51.93
CA LEU A 3 43.42 -9.84 51.33
C LEU A 3 43.12 -10.66 50.08
N PHE A 4 41.94 -11.30 50.04
CA PHE A 4 41.37 -11.86 48.84
C PHE A 4 40.51 -10.78 48.18
N ALA A 5 40.88 -10.33 46.96
CA ALA A 5 40.07 -9.49 46.13
C ALA A 5 39.12 -10.40 45.32
N ALA A 6 37.83 -10.32 45.60
CA ALA A 6 36.79 -10.97 44.82
C ALA A 6 36.48 -10.13 43.60
N VAL A 7 36.79 -10.63 42.40
CA VAL A 7 36.39 -10.02 41.14
C VAL A 7 34.99 -10.51 40.81
N LEU A 8 34.02 -9.59 40.88
CA LEU A 8 32.60 -9.80 40.50
C LEU A 8 32.48 -9.62 38.99
N LEU A 9 32.41 -10.71 38.21
CA LEU A 9 32.05 -10.65 36.79
C LEU A 9 30.54 -10.38 36.65
N LEU A 10 30.19 -9.16 36.25
CA LEU A 10 28.83 -8.85 35.80
C LEU A 10 28.63 -9.44 34.37
N ALA A 11 27.90 -10.55 34.28
CA ALA A 11 27.40 -11.06 33.01
C ALA A 11 26.24 -10.17 32.55
N MET A 12 26.48 -9.32 31.57
CA MET A 12 25.38 -8.61 30.87
C MET A 12 24.64 -9.60 29.98
N PRO A 13 23.28 -9.72 30.08
CA PRO A 13 22.53 -10.49 29.12
C PRO A 13 22.55 -9.74 27.80
N ALA A 14 23.18 -10.31 26.77
CA ALA A 14 23.04 -9.85 25.39
C ALA A 14 21.59 -10.11 24.94
N CYS A 15 20.78 -9.08 24.93
CA CYS A 15 19.48 -9.13 24.25
C CYS A 15 19.71 -9.34 22.75
N ALA A 16 19.77 -10.61 22.34
CA ALA A 16 19.77 -10.98 20.95
C ALA A 16 18.38 -10.67 20.37
N ASN A 17 18.24 -9.52 19.71
CA ASN A 17 17.05 -9.13 19.00
C ASN A 17 16.92 -9.98 17.71
N ARG A 18 16.52 -11.26 17.84
CA ARG A 18 16.32 -12.22 16.74
C ARG A 18 14.93 -12.15 16.10
N GLY A 19 14.04 -11.26 16.58
CA GLY A 19 12.66 -11.17 16.08
C GLY A 19 12.45 -10.31 14.82
N GLY A 20 13.40 -9.45 14.46
CA GLY A 20 13.17 -8.41 13.44
C GLY A 20 13.08 -8.94 11.99
N SER A 21 13.89 -9.90 11.61
CA SER A 21 14.03 -10.31 10.20
C SER A 21 12.87 -11.17 9.67
N ALA A 22 12.36 -12.10 10.46
CA ALA A 22 11.25 -12.97 10.03
C ALA A 22 9.91 -12.23 9.99
N SER A 23 9.66 -11.31 10.94
CA SER A 23 8.48 -10.45 10.97
C SER A 23 8.45 -9.50 9.78
N THR A 24 9.57 -8.87 9.42
CA THR A 24 9.65 -7.94 8.29
C THR A 24 9.38 -8.62 6.94
N SER A 25 9.86 -9.84 6.73
CA SER A 25 9.58 -10.61 5.52
C SER A 25 8.11 -11.02 5.41
N ALA A 26 7.50 -11.46 6.52
CA ALA A 26 6.08 -11.83 6.55
C ALA A 26 5.17 -10.61 6.30
N ASP A 27 5.48 -9.46 6.89
CA ASP A 27 4.70 -8.22 6.73
C ASP A 27 4.80 -7.68 5.30
N SER A 28 5.99 -7.71 4.67
CA SER A 28 6.14 -7.32 3.26
C SER A 28 5.34 -8.22 2.32
N THR A 29 5.39 -9.54 2.52
CA THR A 29 4.63 -10.51 1.72
C THR A 29 3.12 -10.31 1.90
N ALA A 30 2.66 -10.07 3.12
CA ALA A 30 1.24 -9.84 3.42
C ALA A 30 0.73 -8.56 2.73
N VAL A 31 1.52 -7.47 2.72
CA VAL A 31 1.15 -6.23 2.06
C VAL A 31 1.13 -6.36 0.54
N VAL A 32 2.11 -7.04 -0.06
CA VAL A 32 2.11 -7.31 -1.51
C VAL A 32 0.89 -8.15 -1.91
N SER A 33 0.54 -9.15 -1.11
CA SER A 33 -0.69 -9.93 -1.32
C SER A 33 -1.96 -9.07 -1.20
N ALA A 34 -2.05 -8.21 -0.18
CA ALA A 34 -3.17 -7.31 0.01
C ALA A 34 -3.31 -6.30 -1.15
N ALA A 35 -2.20 -5.78 -1.68
CA ALA A 35 -2.21 -4.89 -2.85
C ALA A 35 -2.75 -5.60 -4.11
N ASN A 36 -2.38 -6.86 -4.31
CA ASN A 36 -2.90 -7.65 -5.42
C ASN A 36 -4.41 -7.94 -5.26
N GLU A 37 -4.89 -8.22 -4.05
CA GLU A 37 -6.33 -8.39 -3.80
C GLU A 37 -7.11 -7.09 -3.97
N TYR A 38 -6.55 -5.96 -3.56
CA TYR A 38 -7.09 -4.64 -3.83
C TYR A 38 -7.29 -4.40 -5.34
N CYS A 39 -6.26 -4.67 -6.16
CA CYS A 39 -6.39 -4.58 -7.62
C CYS A 39 -7.47 -5.52 -8.17
N ARG A 40 -7.55 -6.75 -7.66
CA ARG A 40 -8.59 -7.70 -8.09
C ARG A 40 -9.99 -7.23 -7.71
N ALA A 41 -10.17 -6.60 -6.55
CA ALA A 41 -11.46 -6.03 -6.15
C ALA A 41 -11.89 -4.93 -7.14
N TRP A 42 -10.97 -4.05 -7.52
CA TRP A 42 -11.18 -3.04 -8.55
C TRP A 42 -11.61 -3.64 -9.89
N MET A 43 -10.84 -4.60 -10.40
CA MET A 43 -11.15 -5.26 -11.68
C MET A 43 -12.52 -5.96 -11.69
N ARG A 44 -13.00 -6.44 -10.53
CA ARG A 44 -14.35 -7.01 -10.40
C ARG A 44 -15.44 -5.96 -10.22
N GLY A 45 -15.10 -4.69 -10.05
CA GLY A 45 -16.06 -3.63 -9.69
C GLY A 45 -16.60 -3.79 -8.25
N ASP A 46 -15.90 -4.52 -7.39
CA ASP A 46 -16.29 -4.78 -6.00
C ASP A 46 -15.78 -3.64 -5.11
N THR A 47 -16.52 -2.53 -5.14
CA THR A 47 -16.22 -1.34 -4.34
C THR A 47 -16.15 -1.64 -2.84
N ALA A 48 -17.01 -2.54 -2.34
CA ALA A 48 -17.02 -2.88 -0.91
C ALA A 48 -15.73 -3.59 -0.51
N ALA A 49 -15.27 -4.57 -1.30
CA ALA A 49 -14.01 -5.25 -1.07
C ALA A 49 -12.82 -4.30 -1.21
N ALA A 50 -12.79 -3.43 -2.23
CA ALA A 50 -11.72 -2.44 -2.39
C ALA A 50 -11.63 -1.48 -1.19
N LEU A 51 -12.77 -0.97 -0.70
CA LEU A 51 -12.84 -0.14 0.50
C LEU A 51 -12.46 -0.88 1.79
N GLY A 52 -12.49 -2.21 1.78
CA GLY A 52 -11.97 -3.05 2.88
C GLY A 52 -10.47 -2.87 3.12
N PHE A 53 -9.71 -2.49 2.09
CA PHE A 53 -8.28 -2.21 2.20
C PHE A 53 -7.96 -0.76 2.56
N ILE A 54 -8.96 0.11 2.69
CA ILE A 54 -8.79 1.53 2.94
C ILE A 54 -9.02 1.82 4.44
N SER A 55 -8.09 2.53 5.06
CA SER A 55 -8.24 3.03 6.43
C SER A 55 -9.23 4.20 6.49
N ASP A 56 -9.83 4.43 7.66
CA ASP A 56 -10.81 5.51 7.84
C ASP A 56 -10.16 6.90 7.69
N ASP A 57 -8.86 7.04 8.00
CA ASP A 57 -8.06 8.27 7.88
C ASP A 57 -7.21 8.34 6.59
N ILE A 58 -7.62 7.64 5.54
CA ILE A 58 -6.95 7.63 4.24
C ILE A 58 -6.76 9.05 3.68
N ARG A 59 -5.62 9.29 3.03
CA ARG A 59 -5.44 10.39 2.07
C ARG A 59 -5.00 9.82 0.73
N ILE A 60 -5.73 10.19 -0.32
CA ILE A 60 -5.41 9.82 -1.70
C ILE A 60 -5.00 11.09 -2.43
N LEU A 61 -3.84 11.04 -3.06
CA LEU A 61 -3.19 12.15 -3.76
C LEU A 61 -2.99 11.73 -5.21
N ILE A 62 -3.83 12.22 -6.09
CA ILE A 62 -3.80 11.92 -7.53
C ILE A 62 -3.43 13.18 -8.29
N GLN A 63 -2.51 13.08 -9.22
CA GLN A 63 -2.11 14.22 -10.05
C GLN A 63 -3.31 14.83 -10.77
N GLY A 64 -3.48 16.14 -10.61
CA GLY A 64 -4.57 16.89 -11.24
C GLY A 64 -5.94 16.75 -10.59
N VAL A 65 -6.05 16.02 -9.48
CA VAL A 65 -7.29 15.84 -8.72
C VAL A 65 -7.14 16.47 -7.33
N ALA A 66 -8.20 17.03 -6.78
CA ALA A 66 -8.20 17.52 -5.42
C ALA A 66 -7.97 16.38 -4.42
N ASP A 67 -7.25 16.66 -3.33
CA ASP A 67 -6.96 15.68 -2.28
C ASP A 67 -8.23 15.01 -1.75
N VAL A 68 -8.26 13.68 -1.73
CA VAL A 68 -9.33 12.89 -1.15
C VAL A 68 -8.96 12.53 0.29
N ASN A 69 -9.75 13.02 1.24
CA ASN A 69 -9.49 12.85 2.66
C ASN A 69 -10.60 12.05 3.34
N GLY A 70 -10.23 10.92 3.94
CA GLY A 70 -11.13 10.03 4.65
C GLY A 70 -11.86 9.02 3.77
N LYS A 71 -12.34 7.95 4.41
CA LYS A 71 -12.92 6.79 3.73
C LYS A 71 -14.20 7.10 2.96
N GLU A 72 -15.03 8.02 3.45
CA GLU A 72 -16.27 8.38 2.75
C GLU A 72 -16.00 9.16 1.46
N ALA A 73 -14.99 10.05 1.45
CA ALA A 73 -14.56 10.71 0.23
C ALA A 73 -13.94 9.71 -0.75
N ALA A 74 -13.14 8.74 -0.27
CA ALA A 74 -12.62 7.66 -1.08
C ALA A 74 -13.75 6.78 -1.65
N ARG A 75 -14.78 6.47 -0.86
CA ARG A 75 -15.96 5.73 -1.33
C ARG A 75 -16.64 6.44 -2.51
N LYS A 76 -16.82 7.76 -2.39
CA LYS A 76 -17.45 8.55 -3.47
C LYS A 76 -16.62 8.49 -4.74
N LEU A 77 -15.30 8.71 -4.64
CA LEU A 77 -14.39 8.59 -5.78
C LEU A 77 -14.50 7.21 -6.45
N PHE A 78 -14.45 6.14 -5.67
CA PHE A 78 -14.52 4.76 -6.16
C PHE A 78 -15.85 4.45 -6.87
N LEU A 79 -16.96 4.91 -6.30
CA LEU A 79 -18.28 4.72 -6.92
C LEU A 79 -18.41 5.48 -8.24
N GLU A 80 -17.91 6.71 -8.32
CA GLU A 80 -17.90 7.52 -9.55
C GLU A 80 -17.06 6.86 -10.64
N GLU A 81 -15.91 6.33 -10.29
CA GLU A 81 -15.03 5.63 -11.23
C GLU A 81 -15.67 4.32 -11.73
N MET A 82 -16.21 3.51 -10.81
CA MET A 82 -16.94 2.29 -11.18
C MET A 82 -18.23 2.57 -11.98
N ALA A 83 -18.88 3.71 -11.77
CA ALA A 83 -20.03 4.10 -12.59
C ALA A 83 -19.63 4.47 -14.02
N THR A 84 -18.42 5.00 -14.19
CA THR A 84 -17.93 5.55 -15.47
C THR A 84 -17.21 4.51 -16.31
N TYR A 85 -16.44 3.62 -15.68
CA TYR A 85 -15.52 2.70 -16.37
C TYR A 85 -15.74 1.24 -15.96
N GLN A 86 -15.38 0.34 -16.88
CA GLN A 86 -14.96 -1.02 -16.57
C GLN A 86 -13.43 -1.05 -16.50
N ILE A 87 -12.88 -1.82 -15.59
CA ILE A 87 -11.42 -1.92 -15.37
C ILE A 87 -10.98 -3.37 -15.66
N PRO A 88 -10.73 -3.74 -16.92
CA PRO A 88 -10.33 -5.10 -17.26
C PRO A 88 -8.92 -5.46 -16.81
N SER A 89 -8.06 -4.46 -16.57
CA SER A 89 -6.73 -4.67 -16.01
C SER A 89 -6.32 -3.53 -15.10
N LEU A 90 -5.75 -3.89 -13.96
CA LEU A 90 -5.09 -2.98 -13.03
C LEU A 90 -3.95 -3.75 -12.35
N THR A 91 -2.76 -3.20 -12.37
CA THR A 91 -1.58 -3.76 -11.69
C THR A 91 -0.84 -2.70 -10.91
N LEU A 92 -0.35 -3.08 -9.74
CA LEU A 92 0.59 -2.32 -8.92
C LEU A 92 1.89 -3.14 -8.84
N LYS A 93 2.82 -2.87 -9.73
CA LYS A 93 4.12 -3.55 -9.75
C LYS A 93 5.04 -2.89 -8.73
N GLN A 94 5.16 -3.49 -7.55
CA GLN A 94 6.03 -3.01 -6.49
C GLN A 94 7.50 -3.15 -6.92
N GLN A 95 8.24 -2.04 -6.81
CA GLN A 95 9.69 -1.97 -7.01
C GLN A 95 10.41 -1.87 -5.68
N ASP A 96 9.80 -1.18 -4.72
CA ASP A 96 10.30 -1.01 -3.36
C ASP A 96 9.25 -1.44 -2.35
N VAL A 97 9.69 -2.16 -1.31
CA VAL A 97 8.87 -2.54 -0.14
C VAL A 97 9.71 -2.31 1.11
N ILE A 98 9.34 -1.33 1.90
CA ILE A 98 10.06 -0.92 3.11
C ILE A 98 9.17 -1.16 4.33
N VAL A 99 9.61 -2.01 5.26
CA VAL A 99 8.89 -2.27 6.51
C VAL A 99 9.44 -1.40 7.62
N SER A 100 8.57 -0.70 8.33
CA SER A 100 8.93 0.19 9.45
C SER A 100 7.88 0.10 10.57
N GLY A 101 8.17 -0.70 11.59
CA GLY A 101 7.25 -0.95 12.69
C GLY A 101 5.94 -1.56 12.21
N ASN A 102 4.82 -0.89 12.49
CA ASN A 102 3.48 -1.31 12.04
C ASN A 102 3.09 -0.69 10.68
N HIS A 103 4.05 -0.16 9.93
CA HIS A 103 3.83 0.39 8.59
C HIS A 103 4.68 -0.35 7.55
N VAL A 104 4.14 -0.44 6.35
CA VAL A 104 4.85 -0.86 5.15
C VAL A 104 4.64 0.20 4.08
N ILE A 105 5.74 0.66 3.49
CA ILE A 105 5.72 1.58 2.36
C ILE A 105 5.98 0.75 1.11
N THR A 106 5.13 0.88 0.10
CA THR A 106 5.39 0.30 -1.21
C THR A 106 5.40 1.40 -2.27
N ALA A 107 6.30 1.29 -3.22
CA ALA A 107 6.38 2.18 -4.36
C ALA A 107 6.66 1.38 -5.63
N GLY A 108 6.27 1.92 -6.77
CA GLY A 108 6.49 1.24 -8.05
C GLY A 108 5.71 1.86 -9.20
N ILE A 109 5.36 1.01 -10.15
CA ILE A 109 4.63 1.39 -11.36
C ILE A 109 3.22 0.81 -11.28
N TRP A 110 2.21 1.66 -11.55
CA TRP A 110 0.86 1.21 -11.84
C TRP A 110 0.61 1.21 -13.36
N GLU A 111 -0.18 0.26 -13.78
CA GLU A 111 -0.70 0.18 -15.16
C GLU A 111 -2.16 -0.23 -15.11
N GLU A 112 -3.01 0.41 -15.91
CA GLU A 112 -4.43 0.09 -15.97
C GLU A 112 -4.98 0.24 -17.39
N THR A 113 -6.11 -0.40 -17.61
CA THR A 113 -6.97 -0.17 -18.77
C THR A 113 -8.36 0.16 -18.29
N LEU A 114 -8.89 1.29 -18.73
CA LEU A 114 -10.24 1.74 -18.48
C LEU A 114 -11.05 1.65 -19.76
N ILE A 115 -12.22 1.02 -19.70
CA ILE A 115 -13.19 1.01 -20.80
C ILE A 115 -14.38 1.85 -20.38
N PRO A 116 -14.64 3.01 -21.06
CA PRO A 116 -15.81 3.81 -20.77
C PRO A 116 -17.09 2.97 -20.93
N LYS A 117 -18.00 3.03 -19.94
CA LYS A 117 -19.32 2.37 -20.05
C LYS A 117 -20.26 3.08 -21.03
N LYS A 118 -19.98 4.33 -21.33
CA LYS A 118 -20.55 5.08 -22.46
C LYS A 118 -19.60 4.98 -23.65
N GLU A 119 -19.98 5.55 -24.79
CA GLU A 119 -19.13 5.56 -25.97
C GLU A 119 -17.75 6.20 -25.71
N GLY A 120 -16.73 5.59 -26.28
CA GLY A 120 -15.36 6.06 -26.20
C GLY A 120 -14.34 4.93 -26.37
N PRO A 121 -13.12 5.24 -26.79
CA PRO A 121 -12.05 4.26 -26.91
C PRO A 121 -11.56 3.84 -25.52
N PRO A 122 -10.93 2.66 -25.37
CA PRO A 122 -10.20 2.28 -24.17
C PRO A 122 -9.10 3.31 -23.82
N ILE A 123 -8.93 3.56 -22.53
CA ILE A 123 -7.89 4.44 -21.98
C ILE A 123 -6.85 3.55 -21.32
N HIS A 124 -5.58 3.76 -21.67
CA HIS A 124 -4.46 3.05 -21.05
C HIS A 124 -3.69 4.04 -20.18
N GLY A 125 -3.70 3.78 -18.88
CA GLY A 125 -2.99 4.56 -17.87
C GLY A 125 -1.71 3.85 -17.44
N LYS A 126 -0.67 4.64 -17.19
CA LYS A 126 0.59 4.18 -16.59
C LYS A 126 1.22 5.30 -15.79
N GLY A 127 1.71 4.97 -14.63
CA GLY A 127 2.32 5.97 -13.76
C GLY A 127 3.13 5.36 -12.64
N ARG A 128 3.50 6.20 -11.69
CA ARG A 128 4.15 5.78 -10.45
C ARG A 128 3.16 5.85 -9.31
N PHE A 129 3.31 4.94 -8.37
CA PHE A 129 2.55 4.99 -7.13
C PHE A 129 3.47 4.91 -5.92
N MET A 130 2.97 5.42 -4.81
CA MET A 130 3.47 5.16 -3.48
C MET A 130 2.29 4.94 -2.54
N THR A 131 2.33 3.86 -1.76
CA THR A 131 1.34 3.62 -0.72
C THR A 131 2.00 3.42 0.63
N ILE A 132 1.34 3.88 1.69
CA ILE A 132 1.69 3.56 3.06
C ILE A 132 0.56 2.70 3.60
N TRP A 133 0.91 1.49 4.01
CA TRP A 133 0.04 0.53 4.67
C TRP A 133 0.28 0.58 6.17
N ARG A 134 -0.77 0.51 6.95
CA ARG A 134 -0.72 0.40 8.43
C ARG A 134 -1.41 -0.88 8.86
N LYS A 135 -0.78 -1.58 9.81
CA LYS A 135 -1.38 -2.76 10.42
C LYS A 135 -2.42 -2.35 11.45
N GLU A 136 -3.67 -2.70 11.20
CA GLU A 136 -4.82 -2.45 12.08
C GLU A 136 -5.36 -3.79 12.58
N GLY A 137 -5.00 -4.16 13.79
CA GLY A 137 -5.23 -5.51 14.30
C GLY A 137 -4.44 -6.56 13.47
N THR A 138 -5.16 -7.44 12.79
CA THR A 138 -4.57 -8.46 11.90
C THR A 138 -4.58 -8.05 10.42
N THR A 139 -5.14 -6.90 10.08
CA THR A 139 -5.39 -6.46 8.69
C THR A 139 -4.45 -5.32 8.31
N TRP A 140 -3.93 -5.33 7.09
CA TRP A 140 -3.21 -4.22 6.49
C TRP A 140 -4.18 -3.31 5.74
N ARG A 141 -4.11 -1.98 6.03
CA ARG A 141 -4.93 -0.96 5.37
C ARG A 141 -4.08 0.16 4.83
N ILE A 142 -4.48 0.70 3.69
CA ILE A 142 -3.83 1.85 3.06
C ILE A 142 -4.24 3.11 3.81
N VAL A 143 -3.24 3.84 4.34
CA VAL A 143 -3.44 5.14 5.01
C VAL A 143 -3.01 6.32 4.14
N ARG A 144 -2.12 6.08 3.16
CA ARG A 144 -1.71 7.09 2.15
C ARG A 144 -1.60 6.40 0.81
N TYR A 145 -2.09 7.05 -0.21
CA TYR A 145 -2.02 6.57 -1.59
C TYR A 145 -1.70 7.75 -2.50
N MET A 146 -0.58 7.71 -3.17
CA MET A 146 -0.15 8.72 -4.13
C MET A 146 0.01 8.08 -5.50
N LEU A 147 -0.53 8.77 -6.49
CA LEU A 147 -0.46 8.39 -7.91
C LEU A 147 -0.05 9.60 -8.74
N ASN A 148 0.84 9.39 -9.68
CA ASN A 148 1.11 10.35 -10.74
C ASN A 148 1.27 9.64 -12.07
N ASP A 149 0.84 10.28 -13.14
CA ASP A 149 1.00 9.77 -14.49
C ASP A 149 2.46 9.84 -14.94
N LEU A 150 2.88 8.87 -15.72
CA LEU A 150 4.08 8.99 -16.54
C LEU A 150 3.65 9.69 -17.83
N GLU A 151 4.08 10.93 -18.01
CA GLU A 151 3.92 11.58 -19.30
C GLU A 151 4.62 10.71 -20.37
N VAL A 152 3.83 10.19 -21.31
CA VAL A 152 4.40 9.62 -22.52
C VAL A 152 4.91 10.80 -23.33
N PRO A 153 6.21 10.87 -23.64
CA PRO A 153 6.73 11.92 -24.51
C PRO A 153 5.89 11.95 -25.78
N LYS A 154 5.25 13.07 -26.07
CA LYS A 154 4.57 13.26 -27.37
C LYS A 154 5.65 13.20 -28.45
N SER A 155 5.65 12.14 -29.22
CA SER A 155 6.48 11.97 -30.40
C SER A 155 6.08 12.97 -31.49
#